data_856bbbe15af4bd6d4d3ce2511fe3752e
#
_entry.id   856bbbe15af4bd6d4d3ce2511fe3752e
#
_cell.length_a   1.000
_cell.length_b   1.000
_cell.length_c   1.000
_cell.angle_alpha   90.00
_cell.angle_beta   90.00
_cell.angle_gamma   90.00
#
_symmetry.space_group_name_H-M   'P 1'
#
loop_
_entity.id
_entity.type
_entity.pdbx_description
1 polymer ?
#
loop_
_entity_poly.entity_id
_entity_poly.type
_entity_poly.pdbx_seq_one_letter_code
_entity_poly.pdbx_strand_id
1 'polypeptide(L)'
;NLATAHNSSATKQNAQQLADALGIRLNNGAITQLVEASRDVLCNEYGYDDSKWPSLVMENIQARIRGHLLSSFAAIHGGVVVNNGNKVEVALGYCTLYGDAIGVLSPIGDCTKCDLFALSKQINELYEKEVIPWNLLPEVSDKIEWETPPSAELKNDQLDPMKWFYHDQLLDDLLSGMDPCEYLRAYQSKELFAGKYGFWLKLYGLDDPQEFVKDFCWFTSTLRRNAFKQLQTPPILSLSSKPFGTIPVIQGHAVYPQCEKLLKEITEA
;
A
#
# COMPACT_ATOMS: atom_id res chain seq x y z
N ASN A 1 3.86 -16.11 10.00
CA ASN A 1 3.85 -14.88 10.78
C ASN A 1 5.25 -14.64 11.36
N LEU A 2 5.85 -13.48 11.02
CA LEU A 2 7.20 -13.06 11.44
C LEU A 2 7.07 -11.74 12.22
N ALA A 3 6.74 -11.88 13.51
CA ALA A 3 6.34 -10.77 14.36
C ALA A 3 7.53 -9.98 14.93
N THR A 4 7.30 -8.69 15.18
CA THR A 4 8.09 -7.80 16.05
C THR A 4 7.23 -7.32 17.21
N ALA A 5 7.78 -6.45 18.05
CA ALA A 5 7.04 -5.79 19.12
C ALA A 5 5.93 -4.85 18.61
N HIS A 6 6.00 -4.41 17.35
CA HIS A 6 5.03 -3.48 16.75
C HIS A 6 3.76 -4.18 16.22
N ASN A 7 3.77 -5.52 16.07
CA ASN A 7 2.60 -6.23 15.58
C ASN A 7 1.57 -6.38 16.69
N SER A 8 0.35 -5.90 16.43
CA SER A 8 -0.76 -5.94 17.36
C SER A 8 -1.23 -7.38 17.68
N SER A 9 -1.96 -7.54 18.78
CA SER A 9 -2.61 -8.81 19.09
C SER A 9 -3.69 -9.15 18.06
N ALA A 10 -4.43 -8.14 17.58
CA ALA A 10 -5.47 -8.32 16.56
C ALA A 10 -4.89 -8.90 15.26
N THR A 11 -3.78 -8.34 14.74
CA THR A 11 -3.11 -8.84 13.53
C THR A 11 -2.66 -10.30 13.67
N LYS A 12 -2.13 -10.68 14.86
CA LYS A 12 -1.72 -12.07 15.12
C LYS A 12 -2.91 -13.02 15.18
N GLN A 13 -4.02 -12.58 15.81
CA GLN A 13 -5.26 -13.37 15.90
C GLN A 13 -5.90 -13.53 14.53
N ASN A 14 -5.97 -12.46 13.72
CA ASN A 14 -6.50 -12.49 12.36
C ASN A 14 -5.71 -13.48 11.47
N ALA A 15 -4.39 -13.50 11.58
CA ALA A 15 -3.55 -14.45 10.85
C ALA A 15 -3.84 -15.91 11.25
N GLN A 16 -4.05 -16.17 12.55
CA GLN A 16 -4.41 -17.51 13.04
C GLN A 16 -5.81 -17.91 12.59
N GLN A 17 -6.80 -17.03 12.75
CA GLN A 17 -8.18 -17.26 12.34
C GLN A 17 -8.27 -17.58 10.84
N LEU A 18 -7.57 -16.81 9.99
CA LEU A 18 -7.51 -17.06 8.56
C LEU A 18 -6.89 -18.42 8.23
N ALA A 19 -5.78 -18.77 8.87
CA ALA A 19 -5.12 -20.05 8.65
C ALA A 19 -6.02 -21.22 9.04
N ASP A 20 -6.70 -21.11 10.18
CA ASP A 20 -7.65 -22.13 10.67
C ASP A 20 -8.86 -22.28 9.74
N ALA A 21 -9.42 -21.15 9.27
CA ALA A 21 -10.54 -21.13 8.34
C ALA A 21 -10.23 -21.79 7.01
N LEU A 22 -8.97 -21.65 6.53
CA LEU A 22 -8.47 -22.25 5.28
C LEU A 22 -7.87 -23.65 5.45
N GLY A 23 -7.69 -24.12 6.69
CA GLY A 23 -7.04 -25.40 6.99
C GLY A 23 -5.56 -25.44 6.58
N ILE A 24 -4.89 -24.30 6.60
CA ILE A 24 -3.47 -24.17 6.23
C ILE A 24 -2.59 -24.03 7.48
N ARG A 25 -1.34 -24.46 7.35
CA ARG A 25 -0.37 -24.34 8.43
C ARG A 25 0.12 -22.91 8.58
N LEU A 26 0.02 -22.35 9.78
CA LEU A 26 0.63 -21.09 10.16
C LEU A 26 1.92 -21.35 10.97
N ASN A 27 3.04 -20.84 10.48
CA ASN A 27 4.28 -20.82 11.25
C ASN A 27 4.43 -19.46 11.92
N ASN A 28 4.62 -19.44 13.23
CA ASN A 28 4.84 -18.24 14.03
C ASN A 28 6.28 -18.14 14.47
N GLY A 29 6.89 -16.99 14.31
CA GLY A 29 8.25 -16.68 14.74
C GLY A 29 8.40 -15.20 15.08
N ALA A 30 9.47 -14.87 15.81
CA ALA A 30 9.87 -13.49 16.06
C ALA A 30 11.17 -13.19 15.32
N ILE A 31 11.28 -11.97 14.80
CA ILE A 31 12.47 -11.50 14.09
C ILE A 31 13.30 -10.50 14.89
N THR A 32 12.90 -10.19 16.13
CA THR A 32 13.51 -9.16 16.98
C THR A 32 15.02 -9.32 17.10
N GLN A 33 15.51 -10.52 17.38
CA GLN A 33 16.95 -10.78 17.50
C GLN A 33 17.75 -10.46 16.22
N LEU A 34 17.19 -10.76 15.04
CA LEU A 34 17.84 -10.45 13.75
C LEU A 34 17.83 -8.95 13.47
N VAL A 35 16.76 -8.27 13.86
CA VAL A 35 16.64 -6.81 13.73
C VAL A 35 17.67 -6.12 14.63
N GLU A 36 17.76 -6.53 15.88
CA GLU A 36 18.75 -6.01 16.84
C GLU A 36 20.19 -6.31 16.38
N ALA A 37 20.48 -7.53 15.98
CA ALA A 37 21.81 -7.89 15.46
C ALA A 37 22.20 -7.04 14.23
N SER A 38 21.26 -6.79 13.32
CA SER A 38 21.53 -5.94 12.16
C SER A 38 21.81 -4.48 12.56
N ARG A 39 21.07 -3.96 13.55
CA ARG A 39 21.33 -2.63 14.11
C ARG A 39 22.70 -2.57 14.77
N ASP A 40 23.02 -3.59 15.62
CA ASP A 40 24.26 -3.62 16.37
C ASP A 40 25.51 -3.70 15.47
N VAL A 41 25.45 -4.44 14.38
CA VAL A 41 26.52 -4.44 13.38
C VAL A 41 26.73 -3.04 12.80
N LEU A 42 25.65 -2.35 12.39
CA LEU A 42 25.75 -1.00 11.84
C LEU A 42 26.31 0.00 12.85
N CYS A 43 25.90 -0.08 14.10
CA CYS A 43 26.35 0.83 15.16
C CYS A 43 27.77 0.51 15.65
N ASN A 44 28.07 -0.76 15.98
CA ASN A 44 29.29 -1.12 16.68
C ASN A 44 30.47 -1.36 15.72
N GLU A 45 30.21 -1.95 14.54
CA GLU A 45 31.28 -2.24 13.59
C GLU A 45 31.52 -1.12 12.59
N TYR A 46 30.42 -0.43 12.18
CA TYR A 46 30.52 0.66 11.20
C TYR A 46 30.42 2.07 11.81
N GLY A 47 30.16 2.17 13.13
CA GLY A 47 30.16 3.44 13.86
C GLY A 47 28.99 4.37 13.56
N TYR A 48 27.88 3.84 13.04
CA TYR A 48 26.68 4.66 12.82
C TYR A 48 25.93 4.92 14.12
N ASP A 49 25.42 6.14 14.27
CA ASP A 49 24.62 6.58 15.41
C ASP A 49 23.13 6.40 15.09
N ASP A 50 22.49 5.39 15.67
CA ASP A 50 21.08 5.06 15.41
C ASP A 50 20.10 6.12 15.90
N SER A 51 20.50 6.98 16.84
CA SER A 51 19.67 8.11 17.30
C SER A 51 19.41 9.14 16.19
N LYS A 52 20.22 9.14 15.15
CA LYS A 52 20.12 10.03 13.99
C LYS A 52 19.47 9.38 12.77
N TRP A 53 19.10 8.11 12.86
CA TRP A 53 18.51 7.44 11.72
C TRP A 53 17.08 7.91 11.45
N PRO A 54 16.72 8.13 10.17
CA PRO A 54 15.32 8.19 9.81
C PRO A 54 14.60 6.89 10.20
N SER A 55 13.35 6.97 10.66
CA SER A 55 12.55 5.78 11.04
C SER A 55 12.52 4.71 9.94
N LEU A 56 12.56 5.12 8.67
CA LEU A 56 12.60 4.26 7.49
C LEU A 56 13.75 3.25 7.50
N VAL A 57 14.88 3.53 8.17
CA VAL A 57 16.01 2.59 8.24
C VAL A 57 15.58 1.32 8.96
N MET A 58 15.00 1.45 10.14
CA MET A 58 14.55 0.30 10.94
C MET A 58 13.34 -0.40 10.31
N GLU A 59 12.42 0.34 9.69
CA GLU A 59 11.31 -0.22 8.91
C GLU A 59 11.84 -1.11 7.77
N ASN A 60 12.81 -0.62 7.01
CA ASN A 60 13.45 -1.37 5.92
C ASN A 60 14.24 -2.59 6.41
N ILE A 61 14.94 -2.51 7.53
CA ILE A 61 15.66 -3.66 8.12
C ILE A 61 14.66 -4.76 8.45
N GLN A 62 13.55 -4.44 9.13
CA GLN A 62 12.50 -5.40 9.48
C GLN A 62 11.92 -6.07 8.23
N ALA A 63 11.56 -5.29 7.20
CA ALA A 63 10.99 -5.83 5.98
C ALA A 63 11.96 -6.76 5.25
N ARG A 64 13.25 -6.40 5.15
CA ARG A 64 14.29 -7.24 4.50
C ARG A 64 14.56 -8.52 5.26
N ILE A 65 14.57 -8.50 6.58
CA ILE A 65 14.71 -9.72 7.39
C ILE A 65 13.52 -10.66 7.14
N ARG A 66 12.30 -10.13 7.05
CA ARG A 66 11.13 -10.95 6.67
C ARG A 66 11.31 -11.55 5.28
N GLY A 67 11.73 -10.75 4.30
CA GLY A 67 12.00 -11.21 2.93
C GLY A 67 13.07 -12.30 2.89
N HIS A 68 14.16 -12.14 3.63
CA HIS A 68 15.21 -13.14 3.77
C HIS A 68 14.68 -14.47 4.33
N LEU A 69 13.92 -14.42 5.42
CA LEU A 69 13.37 -15.62 6.05
C LEU A 69 12.33 -16.32 5.15
N LEU A 70 11.45 -15.55 4.50
CA LEU A 70 10.46 -16.10 3.57
C LEU A 70 11.13 -16.81 2.40
N SER A 71 12.17 -16.22 1.82
CA SER A 71 12.95 -16.83 0.75
C SER A 71 13.66 -18.10 1.23
N SER A 72 14.19 -18.10 2.46
CA SER A 72 14.82 -19.27 3.07
C SER A 72 13.80 -20.39 3.33
N PHE A 73 12.61 -20.08 3.84
CA PHE A 73 11.54 -21.07 4.02
C PHE A 73 11.09 -21.66 2.69
N ALA A 74 10.94 -20.83 1.66
CA ALA A 74 10.61 -21.33 0.33
C ALA A 74 11.65 -22.33 -0.17
N ALA A 75 12.93 -22.03 -0.01
CA ALA A 75 14.03 -22.93 -0.40
C ALA A 75 14.03 -24.24 0.42
N ILE A 76 13.83 -24.16 1.74
CA ILE A 76 13.78 -25.36 2.63
C ILE A 76 12.63 -26.28 2.25
N HIS A 77 11.48 -25.73 1.88
CA HIS A 77 10.27 -26.50 1.59
C HIS A 77 10.06 -26.82 0.10
N GLY A 78 10.99 -26.40 -0.79
CA GLY A 78 10.83 -26.54 -2.23
C GLY A 78 9.62 -25.76 -2.78
N GLY A 79 9.28 -24.66 -2.11
CA GLY A 79 8.15 -23.81 -2.45
C GLY A 79 8.57 -22.47 -3.07
N VAL A 80 7.62 -21.56 -3.17
CA VAL A 80 7.82 -20.20 -3.68
C VAL A 80 7.20 -19.18 -2.75
N VAL A 81 7.70 -17.94 -2.80
CA VAL A 81 7.06 -16.81 -2.14
C VAL A 81 6.04 -16.19 -3.09
N VAL A 82 4.83 -15.96 -2.60
CA VAL A 82 3.78 -15.20 -3.30
C VAL A 82 3.73 -13.81 -2.72
N ASN A 83 3.77 -12.79 -3.59
CA ASN A 83 3.66 -11.39 -3.20
C ASN A 83 2.20 -11.00 -2.96
N ASN A 84 1.94 -10.20 -1.94
CA ASN A 84 0.59 -9.78 -1.54
C ASN A 84 0.36 -8.25 -1.60
N GLY A 85 1.23 -7.51 -2.28
CA GLY A 85 1.02 -6.09 -2.55
C GLY A 85 -0.16 -5.86 -3.48
N ASN A 86 -1.04 -4.92 -3.16
CA ASN A 86 -2.16 -4.52 -4.02
C ASN A 86 -1.73 -3.49 -5.07
N LYS A 87 -2.63 -3.17 -6.01
CA LYS A 87 -2.37 -2.30 -7.16
C LYS A 87 -1.85 -0.91 -6.76
N VAL A 88 -2.44 -0.29 -5.74
CA VAL A 88 -2.03 1.06 -5.29
C VAL A 88 -0.69 1.03 -4.57
N GLU A 89 -0.46 0.02 -3.72
CA GLU A 89 0.82 -0.18 -3.04
C GLU A 89 1.96 -0.39 -4.06
N VAL A 90 1.74 -1.24 -5.04
CA VAL A 90 2.70 -1.48 -6.13
C VAL A 90 2.94 -0.20 -6.93
N ALA A 91 1.89 0.50 -7.31
CA ALA A 91 1.99 1.73 -8.11
C ALA A 91 2.75 2.83 -7.39
N LEU A 92 2.45 3.06 -6.12
CA LEU A 92 3.15 4.05 -5.30
C LEU A 92 4.53 3.58 -4.82
N GLY A 93 4.87 2.30 -5.04
CA GLY A 93 6.09 1.70 -4.50
C GLY A 93 6.10 1.74 -2.97
N TYR A 94 4.93 1.59 -2.34
CA TYR A 94 4.77 1.48 -0.89
C TYR A 94 5.19 0.09 -0.45
N CYS A 95 6.46 -0.18 -0.61
CA CYS A 95 7.12 -1.44 -0.30
C CYS A 95 8.61 -1.21 -0.07
N THR A 96 9.26 -2.19 0.54
CA THR A 96 10.71 -2.26 0.70
C THR A 96 11.28 -3.25 -0.29
N LEU A 97 12.20 -2.80 -1.16
CA LEU A 97 12.93 -3.69 -2.08
C LEU A 97 13.70 -4.75 -1.28
N TYR A 98 13.64 -5.98 -1.77
CA TYR A 98 14.24 -7.17 -1.13
C TYR A 98 13.61 -7.51 0.24
N GLY A 99 12.49 -6.84 0.59
CA GLY A 99 11.71 -7.08 1.79
C GLY A 99 10.36 -7.70 1.45
N ASP A 100 9.32 -6.87 1.45
CA ASP A 100 7.96 -7.26 1.07
C ASP A 100 7.74 -7.22 -0.46
N ALA A 101 8.61 -6.54 -1.23
CA ALA A 101 8.57 -6.58 -2.69
C ALA A 101 9.34 -7.79 -3.27
N ILE A 102 9.06 -8.98 -2.77
CA ILE A 102 9.67 -10.24 -3.24
C ILE A 102 8.59 -11.24 -3.67
N GLY A 103 9.00 -12.24 -4.42
CA GLY A 103 8.15 -13.36 -4.82
C GLY A 103 8.30 -13.73 -6.29
N VAL A 104 7.59 -14.77 -6.70
CA VAL A 104 7.57 -15.24 -8.10
C VAL A 104 6.32 -14.78 -8.84
N LEU A 105 5.27 -14.39 -8.11
CA LEU A 105 3.98 -13.96 -8.64
C LEU A 105 3.32 -13.01 -7.64
N SER A 106 2.63 -11.99 -8.16
CA SER A 106 1.77 -11.07 -7.43
C SER A 106 0.31 -11.25 -7.88
N PRO A 107 -0.46 -12.17 -7.26
CA PRO A 107 -1.80 -12.52 -7.73
C PRO A 107 -2.80 -11.38 -7.61
N ILE A 108 -2.61 -10.51 -6.61
CA ILE A 108 -3.51 -9.38 -6.30
C ILE A 108 -2.90 -8.03 -6.66
N GLY A 109 -1.76 -8.03 -7.36
CA GLY A 109 -1.06 -6.77 -7.73
C GLY A 109 -1.81 -5.90 -8.74
N ASP A 110 -2.86 -6.43 -9.38
CA ASP A 110 -3.77 -5.67 -10.24
C ASP A 110 -5.15 -5.39 -9.61
N CYS A 111 -5.36 -5.84 -8.37
CA CYS A 111 -6.55 -5.50 -7.59
C CYS A 111 -6.32 -4.23 -6.78
N THR A 112 -7.25 -3.29 -6.83
CA THR A 112 -7.27 -2.16 -5.91
C THR A 112 -7.59 -2.62 -4.48
N LYS A 113 -7.40 -1.76 -3.48
CA LYS A 113 -7.81 -2.10 -2.10
C LYS A 113 -9.32 -2.28 -2.00
N CYS A 114 -10.08 -1.47 -2.75
CA CYS A 114 -11.53 -1.61 -2.87
C CYS A 114 -11.96 -2.97 -3.41
N ASP A 115 -11.29 -3.44 -4.48
CA ASP A 115 -11.55 -4.76 -5.05
C ASP A 115 -11.30 -5.87 -4.03
N LEU A 116 -10.21 -5.74 -3.25
CA LEU A 116 -9.86 -6.72 -2.22
C LEU A 116 -10.89 -6.77 -1.09
N PHE A 117 -11.43 -5.63 -0.66
CA PHE A 117 -12.51 -5.60 0.33
C PHE A 117 -13.80 -6.23 -0.21
N ALA A 118 -14.17 -5.90 -1.45
CA ALA A 118 -15.34 -6.49 -2.09
C ALA A 118 -15.18 -8.01 -2.27
N LEU A 119 -14.02 -8.46 -2.75
CA LEU A 119 -13.70 -9.87 -2.90
C LEU A 119 -13.72 -10.62 -1.55
N SER A 120 -13.19 -10.00 -0.49
CA SER A 120 -13.18 -10.59 0.85
C SER A 120 -14.59 -10.81 1.40
N LYS A 121 -15.50 -9.85 1.20
CA LYS A 121 -16.92 -10.01 1.54
C LYS A 121 -17.57 -11.15 0.76
N GLN A 122 -17.34 -11.19 -0.56
CA GLN A 122 -17.87 -12.27 -1.40
C GLN A 122 -17.32 -13.65 -1.03
N ILE A 123 -16.06 -13.75 -0.60
CA ILE A 123 -15.50 -15.02 -0.10
C ILE A 123 -16.25 -15.47 1.14
N ASN A 124 -16.48 -14.59 2.12
CA ASN A 124 -17.21 -14.93 3.32
C ASN A 124 -18.66 -15.37 3.01
N GLU A 125 -19.33 -14.67 2.09
CA GLU A 125 -20.68 -15.02 1.63
C GLU A 125 -20.69 -16.38 0.90
N LEU A 126 -19.77 -16.61 -0.04
CA LEU A 126 -19.69 -17.83 -0.83
C LEU A 126 -19.44 -19.08 0.03
N TYR A 127 -18.61 -18.95 1.06
CA TYR A 127 -18.31 -20.05 1.96
C TYR A 127 -19.26 -20.16 3.15
N GLU A 128 -20.24 -19.23 3.25
CA GLU A 128 -21.20 -19.15 4.36
C GLU A 128 -20.52 -19.17 5.74
N LYS A 129 -19.32 -18.63 5.83
CA LYS A 129 -18.52 -18.54 7.06
C LYS A 129 -17.53 -17.40 7.00
N GLU A 130 -17.06 -16.96 8.15
CA GLU A 130 -15.97 -15.99 8.27
C GLU A 130 -14.63 -16.64 7.90
N VAL A 131 -14.26 -16.56 6.61
CA VAL A 131 -12.94 -16.96 6.12
C VAL A 131 -11.96 -15.82 6.31
N ILE A 132 -12.35 -14.63 5.88
CA ILE A 132 -11.61 -13.39 6.09
C ILE A 132 -12.20 -12.68 7.31
N PRO A 133 -11.40 -12.37 8.35
CA PRO A 133 -11.90 -11.69 9.53
C PRO A 133 -12.62 -10.38 9.21
N TRP A 134 -13.85 -10.23 9.72
CA TRP A 134 -14.69 -9.06 9.44
C TRP A 134 -14.05 -7.76 9.93
N ASN A 135 -13.31 -7.80 11.03
CA ASN A 135 -12.61 -6.63 11.58
C ASN A 135 -11.55 -6.03 10.67
N LEU A 136 -11.15 -6.73 9.59
CA LEU A 136 -10.26 -6.23 8.54
C LEU A 136 -11.00 -5.45 7.44
N LEU A 137 -12.33 -5.55 7.41
CA LEU A 137 -13.14 -4.98 6.35
C LEU A 137 -13.79 -3.67 6.83
N PRO A 138 -13.68 -2.57 6.07
CA PRO A 138 -14.27 -1.32 6.48
C PRO A 138 -15.78 -1.34 6.34
N GLU A 139 -16.45 -0.61 7.23
CA GLU A 139 -17.81 -0.16 7.02
C GLU A 139 -17.80 1.24 6.42
N VAL A 140 -18.48 1.39 5.28
CA VAL A 140 -18.54 2.65 4.54
C VAL A 140 -19.97 3.14 4.53
N SER A 141 -20.22 4.28 5.18
CA SER A 141 -21.50 4.98 5.20
C SER A 141 -21.28 6.46 4.85
N ASP A 142 -21.52 7.37 5.77
CA ASP A 142 -21.11 8.77 5.74
C ASP A 142 -19.64 8.99 6.15
N LYS A 143 -19.01 7.95 6.69
CA LYS A 143 -17.61 7.85 7.06
C LYS A 143 -17.06 6.46 6.73
N ILE A 144 -15.76 6.28 6.85
CA ILE A 144 -15.13 4.95 6.85
C ILE A 144 -14.83 4.59 8.30
N GLU A 145 -15.39 3.49 8.75
CA GLU A 145 -15.11 2.93 10.07
C GLU A 145 -14.19 1.72 9.91
N TRP A 146 -13.12 1.73 10.68
CA TRP A 146 -12.13 0.66 10.72
C TRP A 146 -12.07 0.09 12.13
N GLU A 147 -12.30 -1.19 12.30
CA GLU A 147 -11.95 -1.88 13.53
C GLU A 147 -10.43 -2.16 13.57
N THR A 148 -9.89 -2.63 12.46
CA THR A 148 -8.43 -2.80 12.26
C THR A 148 -8.01 -2.03 11.00
N PRO A 149 -7.54 -0.78 11.12
CA PRO A 149 -7.15 0.01 9.96
C PRO A 149 -5.91 -0.56 9.27
N PRO A 150 -5.80 -0.41 7.93
CA PRO A 150 -4.62 -0.84 7.20
C PRO A 150 -3.34 -0.19 7.71
N SER A 151 -2.33 -1.01 7.97
CA SER A 151 -1.02 -0.58 8.46
C SER A 151 0.05 -1.62 8.15
N ALA A 152 1.26 -1.16 7.83
CA ALA A 152 2.43 -2.03 7.70
C ALA A 152 2.98 -2.52 9.04
N GLU A 153 2.57 -1.93 10.17
CA GLU A 153 2.97 -2.28 11.55
C GLU A 153 4.51 -2.42 11.74
N LEU A 154 5.27 -1.54 11.12
CA LEU A 154 6.74 -1.50 11.23
C LEU A 154 7.23 -0.55 12.32
N LYS A 155 6.34 0.28 12.84
CA LYS A 155 6.52 1.19 13.96
C LYS A 155 5.20 1.41 14.71
N ASN A 156 5.28 2.00 15.91
CA ASN A 156 4.08 2.30 16.70
C ASN A 156 3.17 3.30 15.98
N ASP A 157 1.87 3.11 16.11
CA ASP A 157 0.81 3.99 15.59
C ASP A 157 0.93 4.30 14.09
N GLN A 158 1.54 3.37 13.34
CA GLN A 158 1.67 3.51 11.91
C GLN A 158 0.33 3.31 11.23
N LEU A 159 -0.04 4.26 10.35
CA LEU A 159 -1.15 4.13 9.41
C LEU A 159 -0.60 4.24 7.99
N ASP A 160 -1.27 3.58 7.06
CA ASP A 160 -0.93 3.72 5.66
C ASP A 160 -1.22 5.15 5.17
N PRO A 161 -0.33 5.75 4.37
CA PRO A 161 -0.51 7.11 3.89
C PRO A 161 -1.57 7.24 2.79
N MET A 162 -2.05 6.11 2.26
CA MET A 162 -3.03 6.08 1.20
C MET A 162 -4.42 6.43 1.72
N LYS A 163 -5.12 7.28 0.99
CA LYS A 163 -6.54 7.54 1.17
C LYS A 163 -7.33 6.50 0.37
N TRP A 164 -7.54 5.33 0.96
CA TRP A 164 -8.20 4.19 0.32
C TRP A 164 -9.56 4.59 -0.25
N PHE A 165 -9.99 3.94 -1.31
CA PHE A 165 -11.12 4.27 -2.17
C PHE A 165 -10.89 5.51 -3.05
N TYR A 166 -10.38 6.61 -2.52
CA TYR A 166 -10.05 7.80 -3.30
C TYR A 166 -8.83 7.58 -4.18
N HIS A 167 -7.71 7.12 -3.59
CA HIS A 167 -6.49 6.85 -4.34
C HIS A 167 -6.62 5.65 -5.29
N ASP A 168 -7.47 4.67 -4.96
CA ASP A 168 -7.81 3.56 -5.85
C ASP A 168 -8.43 4.09 -7.16
N GLN A 169 -9.43 4.97 -7.05
CA GLN A 169 -10.10 5.57 -8.21
C GLN A 169 -9.17 6.52 -8.98
N LEU A 170 -8.38 7.32 -8.27
CA LEU A 170 -7.43 8.26 -8.89
C LEU A 170 -6.38 7.50 -9.71
N LEU A 171 -5.85 6.38 -9.19
CA LEU A 171 -4.91 5.54 -9.91
C LEU A 171 -5.54 4.97 -11.19
N ASP A 172 -6.73 4.40 -11.09
CA ASP A 172 -7.41 3.79 -12.24
C ASP A 172 -7.72 4.81 -13.33
N ASP A 173 -8.09 6.03 -12.97
CA ASP A 173 -8.33 7.10 -13.93
C ASP A 173 -7.02 7.56 -14.60
N LEU A 174 -5.93 7.72 -13.83
CA LEU A 174 -4.62 8.04 -14.41
C LEU A 174 -4.12 6.94 -15.36
N LEU A 175 -4.27 5.67 -14.99
CA LEU A 175 -3.95 4.53 -15.85
C LEU A 175 -4.88 4.46 -17.08
N SER A 176 -6.09 5.01 -16.98
CA SER A 176 -7.05 5.14 -18.07
C SER A 176 -6.75 6.28 -19.02
N GLY A 177 -5.69 7.05 -18.74
CA GLY A 177 -5.27 8.17 -19.58
C GLY A 177 -5.94 9.49 -19.22
N MET A 178 -6.45 9.63 -18.00
CA MET A 178 -6.95 10.92 -17.50
C MET A 178 -5.83 11.95 -17.54
N ASP A 179 -6.10 13.11 -18.14
CA ASP A 179 -5.18 14.25 -18.09
C ASP A 179 -5.17 14.86 -16.67
N PRO A 180 -4.03 14.87 -15.98
CA PRO A 180 -3.90 15.52 -14.68
C PRO A 180 -4.39 16.98 -14.67
N CYS A 181 -4.18 17.73 -15.75
CA CYS A 181 -4.64 19.11 -15.82
C CYS A 181 -6.17 19.23 -15.95
N GLU A 182 -6.84 18.29 -16.63
CA GLU A 182 -8.31 18.23 -16.65
C GLU A 182 -8.86 17.90 -15.28
N TYR A 183 -8.24 16.97 -14.57
CA TYR A 183 -8.61 16.65 -13.19
C TYR A 183 -8.51 17.87 -12.26
N LEU A 184 -7.43 18.64 -12.35
CA LEU A 184 -7.25 19.87 -11.57
C LEU A 184 -8.29 20.95 -11.92
N ARG A 185 -8.62 21.12 -13.22
CA ARG A 185 -9.69 22.03 -13.65
C ARG A 185 -11.05 21.61 -13.11
N ALA A 186 -11.36 20.31 -13.14
CA ALA A 186 -12.60 19.78 -12.60
C ALA A 186 -12.70 19.96 -11.08
N TYR A 187 -11.59 19.96 -10.35
CA TYR A 187 -11.57 20.38 -8.94
C TYR A 187 -11.90 21.86 -8.80
N GLN A 188 -11.24 22.72 -9.56
CA GLN A 188 -11.42 24.18 -9.53
C GLN A 188 -12.85 24.58 -9.89
N SER A 189 -13.44 23.95 -10.92
CA SER A 189 -14.85 24.17 -11.32
C SER A 189 -15.88 23.51 -10.39
N LYS A 190 -15.45 22.77 -9.37
CA LYS A 190 -16.28 21.97 -8.46
C LYS A 190 -16.98 20.77 -9.11
N GLU A 191 -16.68 20.41 -10.34
CA GLU A 191 -17.26 19.25 -11.03
C GLU A 191 -16.90 17.92 -10.35
N LEU A 192 -15.69 17.79 -9.77
CA LEU A 192 -15.29 16.58 -9.04
C LEU A 192 -16.21 16.29 -7.84
N PHE A 193 -16.81 17.32 -7.24
CA PHE A 193 -17.67 17.18 -6.07
C PHE A 193 -19.06 16.64 -6.41
N ALA A 194 -19.49 16.79 -7.66
CA ALA A 194 -20.75 16.22 -8.15
C ALA A 194 -20.59 14.78 -8.68
N GLY A 195 -19.36 14.33 -8.93
CA GLY A 195 -19.04 13.03 -9.47
C GLY A 195 -18.63 11.98 -8.43
N LYS A 196 -18.03 10.90 -8.91
CA LYS A 196 -17.58 9.75 -8.09
C LYS A 196 -16.56 10.11 -6.98
N TYR A 197 -15.87 11.24 -7.11
CA TYR A 197 -14.90 11.72 -6.14
C TYR A 197 -15.52 12.50 -4.98
N GLY A 198 -16.72 13.07 -5.15
CA GLY A 198 -17.27 14.07 -4.25
C GLY A 198 -17.39 13.62 -2.80
N PHE A 199 -17.82 12.38 -2.59
CA PHE A 199 -17.89 11.79 -1.26
C PHE A 199 -16.49 11.68 -0.62
N TRP A 200 -15.53 11.13 -1.35
CA TRP A 200 -14.18 10.86 -0.86
C TRP A 200 -13.38 12.14 -0.60
N LEU A 201 -13.53 13.14 -1.47
CA LEU A 201 -12.89 14.45 -1.28
C LEU A 201 -13.31 15.08 0.05
N LYS A 202 -14.61 15.08 0.35
CA LYS A 202 -15.13 15.60 1.62
C LYS A 202 -14.68 14.78 2.81
N LEU A 203 -14.75 13.45 2.70
CA LEU A 203 -14.39 12.53 3.76
C LEU A 203 -12.94 12.70 4.22
N TYR A 204 -12.04 12.92 3.27
CA TYR A 204 -10.61 13.07 3.53
C TYR A 204 -10.17 14.54 3.71
N GLY A 205 -11.12 15.48 3.81
CA GLY A 205 -10.83 16.91 3.96
C GLY A 205 -10.13 17.52 2.75
N LEU A 206 -10.29 16.89 1.57
CA LEU A 206 -9.72 17.38 0.31
C LEU A 206 -10.63 18.39 -0.40
N ASP A 207 -11.70 18.81 0.23
CA ASP A 207 -12.46 20.03 -0.11
C ASP A 207 -11.72 21.30 0.31
N ASP A 208 -10.74 21.19 1.23
CA ASP A 208 -9.71 22.19 1.45
C ASP A 208 -8.70 22.20 0.29
N PRO A 209 -8.54 23.33 -0.42
CA PRO A 209 -7.66 23.42 -1.58
C PRO A 209 -6.19 23.11 -1.28
N GLN A 210 -5.70 23.49 -0.11
CA GLN A 210 -4.29 23.29 0.26
C GLN A 210 -4.02 21.79 0.52
N GLU A 211 -4.91 21.12 1.24
CA GLU A 211 -4.81 19.69 1.50
C GLU A 211 -4.99 18.87 0.21
N PHE A 212 -5.89 19.29 -0.69
CA PHE A 212 -6.04 18.66 -2.01
C PHE A 212 -4.76 18.77 -2.85
N VAL A 213 -4.18 19.95 -2.98
CA VAL A 213 -2.95 20.16 -3.75
C VAL A 213 -1.79 19.37 -3.15
N LYS A 214 -1.65 19.38 -1.84
CA LYS A 214 -0.64 18.63 -1.11
C LYS A 214 -0.76 17.12 -1.38
N ASP A 215 -1.98 16.58 -1.29
CA ASP A 215 -2.26 15.17 -1.53
C ASP A 215 -2.01 14.78 -2.99
N PHE A 216 -2.53 15.53 -3.94
CA PHE A 216 -2.35 15.28 -5.36
C PHE A 216 -0.86 15.33 -5.77
N CYS A 217 -0.12 16.32 -5.27
CA CYS A 217 1.33 16.42 -5.48
C CYS A 217 2.08 15.23 -4.86
N TRP A 218 1.71 14.83 -3.64
CA TRP A 218 2.27 13.66 -2.99
C TRP A 218 2.04 12.40 -3.81
N PHE A 219 0.80 12.14 -4.22
CA PHE A 219 0.42 10.96 -4.98
C PHE A 219 1.17 10.88 -6.31
N THR A 220 1.07 11.90 -7.13
CA THR A 220 1.67 11.93 -8.47
C THR A 220 3.20 11.93 -8.43
N SER A 221 3.83 12.64 -7.48
CA SER A 221 5.28 12.63 -7.31
C SER A 221 5.79 11.27 -6.80
N THR A 222 5.02 10.59 -5.95
CA THR A 222 5.37 9.27 -5.41
C THR A 222 5.33 8.21 -6.50
N LEU A 223 4.31 8.21 -7.36
CA LEU A 223 4.23 7.34 -8.54
C LEU A 223 5.52 7.43 -9.38
N ARG A 224 5.96 8.66 -9.67
CA ARG A 224 7.16 8.89 -10.50
C ARG A 224 8.45 8.50 -9.79
N ARG A 225 8.61 8.99 -8.56
CA ARG A 225 9.85 8.79 -7.79
C ARG A 225 10.12 7.32 -7.51
N ASN A 226 9.08 6.53 -7.34
CA ASN A 226 9.17 5.11 -7.02
C ASN A 226 9.03 4.18 -8.23
N ALA A 227 9.07 4.69 -9.46
CA ALA A 227 9.00 3.89 -10.69
C ALA A 227 10.02 2.74 -10.71
N PHE A 228 11.23 2.97 -10.16
CA PHE A 228 12.26 1.93 -10.05
C PHE A 228 11.85 0.74 -9.18
N LYS A 229 10.97 0.93 -8.20
CA LYS A 229 10.43 -0.15 -7.37
C LYS A 229 9.41 -0.98 -8.14
N GLN A 230 8.58 -0.32 -8.95
CA GLN A 230 7.59 -0.98 -9.79
C GLN A 230 8.25 -2.00 -10.74
N LEU A 231 9.42 -1.66 -11.29
CA LEU A 231 10.20 -2.54 -12.19
C LEU A 231 10.79 -3.77 -11.49
N GLN A 232 10.84 -3.78 -10.17
CA GLN A 232 11.39 -4.87 -9.36
C GLN A 232 10.30 -5.69 -8.64
N THR A 233 9.04 -5.34 -8.87
CA THR A 233 7.91 -6.10 -8.35
C THR A 233 7.82 -7.46 -9.07
N PRO A 234 7.44 -8.55 -8.39
CA PRO A 234 7.15 -9.82 -9.04
C PRO A 234 6.11 -9.69 -10.15
N PRO A 235 6.10 -10.59 -11.16
CA PRO A 235 5.09 -10.60 -12.20
C PRO A 235 3.67 -10.52 -11.64
N ILE A 236 2.88 -9.60 -12.16
CA ILE A 236 1.52 -9.34 -11.71
C ILE A 236 0.54 -10.14 -12.56
N LEU A 237 -0.42 -10.81 -11.90
CA LEU A 237 -1.55 -11.42 -12.59
C LEU A 237 -2.50 -10.32 -13.07
N SER A 238 -2.62 -10.18 -14.38
CA SER A 238 -3.50 -9.18 -15.01
C SER A 238 -4.95 -9.61 -14.88
N LEU A 239 -5.75 -8.86 -14.16
CA LEU A 239 -7.17 -9.12 -13.89
C LEU A 239 -8.08 -8.01 -14.42
N SER A 240 -7.60 -6.77 -14.42
CA SER A 240 -8.35 -5.61 -14.91
C SER A 240 -8.12 -5.37 -16.41
N SER A 241 -8.94 -4.51 -17.00
CA SER A 241 -8.76 -4.07 -18.40
C SER A 241 -7.51 -3.18 -18.58
N LYS A 242 -6.96 -2.65 -17.52
CA LYS A 242 -5.75 -1.81 -17.49
C LYS A 242 -4.84 -2.24 -16.35
N PRO A 243 -4.24 -3.44 -16.47
CA PRO A 243 -3.40 -3.97 -15.42
C PRO A 243 -2.16 -3.11 -15.25
N PHE A 244 -1.79 -2.88 -14.00
CA PHE A 244 -0.56 -2.19 -13.67
C PHE A 244 0.65 -3.07 -14.06
N GLY A 245 1.71 -2.45 -14.59
CA GLY A 245 2.92 -3.17 -15.02
C GLY A 245 2.90 -3.66 -16.48
N THR A 246 1.75 -3.70 -17.14
CA THR A 246 1.66 -3.97 -18.59
C THR A 246 1.65 -2.68 -19.42
N ILE A 247 1.28 -1.57 -18.83
CA ILE A 247 1.41 -0.24 -19.41
C ILE A 247 2.83 0.24 -19.12
N PRO A 248 3.53 0.86 -20.09
CA PRO A 248 4.82 1.48 -19.81
C PRO A 248 4.68 2.30 -18.54
N VAL A 249 5.50 1.97 -17.56
CA VAL A 249 5.58 2.69 -16.30
C VAL A 249 5.37 4.15 -16.61
N ILE A 250 4.64 4.87 -15.77
CA ILE A 250 4.47 6.32 -15.85
C ILE A 250 5.86 6.97 -15.69
N GLN A 251 6.76 6.63 -16.59
CA GLN A 251 8.10 7.18 -16.69
C GLN A 251 7.92 8.58 -17.24
N GLY A 252 8.00 9.54 -16.34
CA GLY A 252 8.16 10.91 -16.73
C GLY A 252 6.88 11.64 -17.16
N HIS A 253 5.74 11.40 -16.52
CA HIS A 253 4.79 12.49 -16.43
C HIS A 253 5.47 13.63 -15.66
N ALA A 254 6.22 14.44 -16.43
CA ALA A 254 6.58 15.76 -15.96
C ALA A 254 5.28 16.41 -15.47
N VAL A 255 5.33 17.07 -14.32
CA VAL A 255 4.28 18.04 -13.99
C VAL A 255 4.32 19.02 -15.15
N TYR A 256 3.30 18.99 -16.01
CA TYR A 256 3.25 19.91 -17.13
C TYR A 256 3.23 21.33 -16.56
N PRO A 257 3.92 22.31 -17.15
CA PRO A 257 3.91 23.70 -16.66
C PRO A 257 2.49 24.24 -16.44
N GLN A 258 1.52 23.76 -17.21
CA GLN A 258 0.11 24.07 -17.07
C GLN A 258 -0.50 23.53 -15.76
N CYS A 259 -0.10 22.36 -15.31
CA CYS A 259 -0.53 21.79 -14.02
C CYS A 259 0.08 22.57 -12.86
N GLU A 260 1.33 23.03 -12.95
CA GLU A 260 1.96 23.87 -11.92
C GLU A 260 1.21 25.18 -11.72
N LYS A 261 0.73 25.79 -12.81
CA LYS A 261 -0.09 26.99 -12.74
C LYS A 261 -1.42 26.72 -12.04
N LEU A 262 -2.13 25.66 -12.45
CA LEU A 262 -3.40 25.25 -11.84
C LEU A 262 -3.25 24.91 -10.35
N LEU A 263 -2.18 24.24 -9.96
CA LEU A 263 -1.91 23.94 -8.55
C LEU A 263 -1.76 25.20 -7.70
N LYS A 264 -1.07 26.21 -8.21
CA LYS A 264 -0.96 27.53 -7.55
C LYS A 264 -2.30 28.23 -7.45
N GLU A 265 -3.05 28.30 -8.56
CA GLU A 265 -4.38 28.92 -8.59
C GLU A 265 -5.35 28.26 -7.60
N ILE A 266 -5.31 26.92 -7.46
CA ILE A 266 -6.14 26.17 -6.49
C ILE A 266 -5.71 26.50 -5.05
N THR A 267 -4.42 26.65 -4.79
CA THR A 267 -3.91 26.92 -3.43
C THR A 267 -4.21 28.34 -2.98
N GLU A 268 -4.31 29.30 -3.93
CA GLU A 268 -4.54 30.72 -3.66
C GLU A 268 -6.06 31.08 -3.63
N ALA A 269 -6.94 30.16 -4.01
CA ALA A 269 -8.40 30.36 -4.05
C ALA A 269 -9.07 30.05 -2.72
#